data_02b67d11f3984f5a3fa3ac386b0669f2
#
_entry.id   02b67d11f3984f5a3fa3ac386b0669f2
#
_cell.length_a   1.000
_cell.length_b   1.000
_cell.length_c   1.000
_cell.angle_alpha   90.00
_cell.angle_beta   90.00
_cell.angle_gamma   90.00
#
_symmetry.space_group_name_H-M   'P 1'
#
loop_
_entity.id
_entity.type
_entity.pdbx_description
1 polymer ?
#
loop_
_entity_poly.entity_id
_entity_poly.type
_entity_poly.pdbx_seq_one_letter_code
_entity_poly.pdbx_strand_id
1 'polypeptide(L)'
;MAKRHMHEIFTRDFVVLSTINLAVFFGFQMINVGLPIYVAQLGADAFTVGIIASIFTVTATIVRVFAGAILDRFGRIGTMVSGIAIMACMVVSYAVFPIIGVIIGLRVVHGLGWGLGSTATSTIAADIIPKKRFAEGMGYFALTNAVSGAIAPALSIFLVQGPGAVYMLGVSAGFTILALALSIADAKHLEKRTAPAIAHPESLAEPPIPRPSQPQASAGALDAFFERQALLPAMAMLLVNVGFASITTFVALHAAAQGVPEIAGCFIAYAITTVISRPFIGRTIDRKGYRGPSIFATLCAAASLLVIAVSTSLPMFCAGGALGGLGIGSAMGTFQAMAVATVPPQRRGVATSTFFVFFDLGIAIGSFVSGIIANAVGYTAMYQIIAIFPILACVFFLVAGKERLAATRPNAELE
;
A
#
# COMPACT_ATOMS: atom_id res chain seq x y z
N MET A 1 -28.07 21.59 -2.18
CA MET A 1 -26.86 21.63 -1.30
C MET A 1 -25.77 20.67 -1.73
N ALA A 2 -26.02 19.40 -2.04
CA ALA A 2 -24.98 18.43 -2.43
C ALA A 2 -24.08 18.85 -3.63
N LYS A 3 -24.61 19.45 -4.69
CA LYS A 3 -23.81 19.91 -5.85
C LYS A 3 -22.80 21.03 -5.51
N ARG A 4 -23.13 21.95 -4.62
CA ARG A 4 -22.25 23.06 -4.21
C ARG A 4 -21.11 22.55 -3.31
N HIS A 5 -21.36 21.49 -2.54
CA HIS A 5 -20.39 20.87 -1.65
C HIS A 5 -19.34 20.04 -2.38
N MET A 6 -19.69 19.42 -3.53
CA MET A 6 -18.77 18.62 -4.33
C MET A 6 -17.72 19.48 -5.06
N HIS A 7 -18.05 20.70 -5.46
CA HIS A 7 -17.12 21.64 -6.12
C HIS A 7 -15.94 22.09 -5.24
N GLU A 8 -16.08 22.04 -3.91
CA GLU A 8 -15.01 22.48 -2.99
C GLU A 8 -13.83 21.49 -2.94
N ILE A 9 -14.08 20.19 -3.12
CA ILE A 9 -13.04 19.16 -3.14
C ILE A 9 -12.53 18.94 -4.57
N PHE A 10 -13.44 18.79 -5.54
CA PHE A 10 -13.10 18.50 -6.93
C PHE A 10 -12.62 19.75 -7.68
N THR A 11 -11.58 20.40 -7.12
CA THR A 11 -10.87 21.46 -7.83
C THR A 11 -10.04 20.86 -8.97
N ARG A 12 -9.65 21.69 -9.97
CA ARG A 12 -8.77 21.27 -11.04
C ARG A 12 -7.51 20.59 -10.50
N ASP A 13 -6.87 21.19 -9.50
CA ASP A 13 -5.64 20.70 -8.91
C ASP A 13 -5.82 19.33 -8.26
N PHE A 14 -6.93 19.13 -7.54
CA PHE A 14 -7.27 17.84 -6.94
C PHE A 14 -7.51 16.76 -8.00
N VAL A 15 -8.21 17.08 -9.08
CA VAL A 15 -8.47 16.14 -10.18
C VAL A 15 -7.18 15.76 -10.90
N VAL A 16 -6.34 16.75 -11.24
CA VAL A 16 -5.04 16.49 -11.89
C VAL A 16 -4.15 15.64 -10.99
N LEU A 17 -4.01 16.00 -9.72
CA LEU A 17 -3.19 15.24 -8.77
C LEU A 17 -3.72 13.81 -8.55
N SER A 18 -5.04 13.66 -8.47
CA SER A 18 -5.69 12.34 -8.38
C SER A 18 -5.45 11.50 -9.64
N THR A 19 -5.42 12.12 -10.83
CA THR A 19 -5.08 11.45 -12.10
C THR A 19 -3.61 11.04 -12.13
N ILE A 20 -2.70 11.90 -11.67
CA ILE A 20 -1.28 11.57 -11.52
C ILE A 20 -1.13 10.37 -10.58
N ASN A 21 -1.78 10.40 -9.42
CA ASN A 21 -1.72 9.31 -8.44
C ASN A 21 -2.28 8.00 -9.00
N LEU A 22 -3.43 8.06 -9.70
CA LEU A 22 -4.02 6.90 -10.36
C LEU A 22 -3.03 6.27 -11.35
N ALA A 23 -2.41 7.08 -12.20
CA ALA A 23 -1.48 6.62 -13.23
C ALA A 23 -0.19 6.03 -12.61
N VAL A 24 0.38 6.69 -11.59
CA VAL A 24 1.55 6.19 -10.84
C VAL A 24 1.25 4.83 -10.20
N PHE A 25 0.13 4.73 -9.47
CA PHE A 25 -0.25 3.49 -8.80
C PHE A 25 -0.62 2.39 -9.78
N PHE A 26 -1.22 2.74 -10.92
CA PHE A 26 -1.57 1.77 -11.96
C PHE A 26 -0.30 1.14 -12.55
N GLY A 27 0.67 1.96 -12.97
CA GLY A 27 1.97 1.49 -13.46
C GLY A 27 2.71 0.65 -12.41
N PHE A 28 2.74 1.12 -11.16
CA PHE A 28 3.34 0.39 -10.04
C PHE A 28 2.71 -0.99 -9.82
N GLN A 29 1.38 -1.07 -9.75
CA GLN A 29 0.67 -2.32 -9.49
C GLN A 29 0.86 -3.32 -10.64
N MET A 30 0.94 -2.85 -11.91
CA MET A 30 1.28 -3.70 -13.04
C MET A 30 2.66 -4.34 -12.87
N ILE A 31 3.68 -3.54 -12.53
CA ILE A 31 5.04 -4.05 -12.31
C ILE A 31 5.11 -4.96 -11.09
N ASN A 32 4.39 -4.64 -10.03
CA ASN A 32 4.44 -5.43 -8.79
C ASN A 32 3.97 -6.88 -8.98
N VAL A 33 3.00 -7.10 -9.87
CA VAL A 33 2.45 -8.44 -10.16
C VAL A 33 3.08 -9.06 -11.42
N GLY A 34 3.35 -8.27 -12.45
CA GLY A 34 3.85 -8.79 -13.71
C GLY A 34 5.37 -9.04 -13.75
N LEU A 35 6.15 -8.26 -13.01
CA LEU A 35 7.60 -8.44 -13.00
C LEU A 35 8.04 -9.79 -12.41
N PRO A 36 7.46 -10.32 -11.33
CA PRO A 36 7.71 -11.69 -10.87
C PRO A 36 7.54 -12.74 -11.97
N ILE A 37 6.47 -12.63 -12.76
CA ILE A 37 6.21 -13.55 -13.90
C ILE A 37 7.29 -13.37 -14.96
N TYR A 38 7.59 -12.12 -15.32
CA TYR A 38 8.60 -11.80 -16.33
C TYR A 38 9.98 -12.33 -15.98
N VAL A 39 10.47 -12.12 -14.74
CA VAL A 39 11.80 -12.60 -14.34
C VAL A 39 11.83 -14.12 -14.22
N ALA A 40 10.74 -14.79 -13.87
CA ALA A 40 10.64 -16.24 -13.92
C ALA A 40 10.72 -16.76 -15.36
N GLN A 41 10.12 -16.08 -16.34
CA GLN A 41 10.29 -16.38 -17.78
C GLN A 41 11.72 -16.18 -18.25
N LEU A 42 12.51 -15.29 -17.62
CA LEU A 42 13.96 -15.13 -17.86
C LEU A 42 14.82 -16.22 -17.18
N GLY A 43 14.21 -17.18 -16.47
CA GLY A 43 14.88 -18.26 -15.78
C GLY A 43 15.23 -17.99 -14.31
N ALA A 44 14.67 -16.94 -13.69
CA ALA A 44 14.83 -16.71 -12.26
C ALA A 44 14.13 -17.81 -11.45
N ASP A 45 14.81 -18.33 -10.43
CA ASP A 45 14.20 -19.20 -9.43
C ASP A 45 13.32 -18.43 -8.45
N ALA A 46 12.53 -19.13 -7.64
CA ALA A 46 11.62 -18.51 -6.70
C ALA A 46 12.33 -17.62 -5.64
N PHE A 47 13.54 -17.98 -5.27
CA PHE A 47 14.37 -17.18 -4.36
C PHE A 47 14.71 -15.82 -4.97
N THR A 48 15.19 -15.81 -6.20
CA THR A 48 15.53 -14.59 -6.95
C THR A 48 14.30 -13.70 -7.17
N VAL A 49 13.14 -14.30 -7.50
CA VAL A 49 11.86 -13.57 -7.59
C VAL A 49 11.52 -12.89 -6.27
N GLY A 50 11.67 -13.60 -5.14
CA GLY A 50 11.44 -13.06 -3.81
C GLY A 50 12.38 -11.90 -3.46
N ILE A 51 13.68 -11.99 -3.81
CA ILE A 51 14.65 -10.90 -3.65
C ILE A 51 14.21 -9.67 -4.45
N ILE A 52 13.85 -9.84 -5.73
CA ILE A 52 13.44 -8.74 -6.62
C ILE A 52 12.22 -8.01 -6.07
N ALA A 53 11.26 -8.72 -5.48
CA ALA A 53 10.09 -8.12 -4.87
C ALA A 53 10.44 -7.41 -3.54
N SER A 54 11.23 -8.05 -2.67
CA SER A 54 11.54 -7.53 -1.35
C SER A 54 12.49 -6.33 -1.37
N ILE A 55 13.53 -6.33 -2.20
CA ILE A 55 14.54 -5.26 -2.26
C ILE A 55 13.91 -3.91 -2.64
N PHE A 56 12.93 -3.92 -3.55
CA PHE A 56 12.15 -2.74 -3.90
C PHE A 56 11.45 -2.16 -2.67
N THR A 57 10.73 -3.01 -1.91
CA THR A 57 9.94 -2.56 -0.75
C THR A 57 10.86 -2.08 0.38
N VAL A 58 11.97 -2.78 0.65
CA VAL A 58 12.97 -2.34 1.63
C VAL A 58 13.50 -0.95 1.29
N THR A 59 13.88 -0.74 0.02
CA THR A 59 14.44 0.54 -0.43
C THR A 59 13.39 1.66 -0.33
N ALA A 60 12.15 1.39 -0.74
CA ALA A 60 11.06 2.34 -0.62
C ALA A 60 10.79 2.73 0.84
N THR A 61 10.80 1.75 1.76
CA THR A 61 10.60 1.97 3.19
C THR A 61 11.71 2.83 3.78
N ILE A 62 12.97 2.53 3.46
CA ILE A 62 14.11 3.33 3.94
C ILE A 62 13.97 4.79 3.49
N VAL A 63 13.67 5.03 2.22
CA VAL A 63 13.51 6.39 1.69
C VAL A 63 12.34 7.12 2.34
N ARG A 64 11.24 6.46 2.63
CA ARG A 64 10.08 7.07 3.30
C ARG A 64 10.42 7.65 4.67
N VAL A 65 11.33 7.03 5.41
CA VAL A 65 11.79 7.56 6.70
C VAL A 65 12.43 8.95 6.53
N PHE A 66 13.14 9.15 5.42
CA PHE A 66 13.82 10.43 5.12
C PHE A 66 13.00 11.36 4.22
N ALA A 67 11.89 10.89 3.68
CA ALA A 67 11.12 11.62 2.67
C ALA A 67 10.64 12.98 3.17
N GLY A 68 10.25 13.13 4.44
CA GLY A 68 9.87 14.41 5.02
C GLY A 68 10.99 15.45 4.90
N ALA A 69 12.21 15.13 5.34
CA ALA A 69 13.37 16.01 5.24
C ALA A 69 13.75 16.34 3.78
N ILE A 70 13.57 15.37 2.88
CA ILE A 70 13.82 15.57 1.44
C ILE A 70 12.79 16.53 0.84
N LEU A 71 11.50 16.38 1.17
CA LEU A 71 10.42 17.25 0.74
C LEU A 71 10.60 18.68 1.23
N ASP A 72 11.06 18.86 2.47
CA ASP A 72 11.32 20.18 3.05
C ASP A 72 12.52 20.87 2.39
N ARG A 73 13.56 20.09 2.02
CA ARG A 73 14.78 20.62 1.43
C ARG A 73 14.68 20.90 -0.07
N PHE A 74 14.08 20.00 -0.84
CA PHE A 74 14.03 20.04 -2.32
C PHE A 74 12.67 20.49 -2.85
N GLY A 75 11.71 20.76 -1.97
CA GLY A 75 10.35 21.10 -2.34
C GLY A 75 9.49 19.89 -2.71
N ARG A 76 8.19 20.02 -2.50
CA ARG A 76 7.22 18.90 -2.67
C ARG A 76 7.07 18.53 -4.13
N ILE A 77 6.95 19.53 -5.02
CA ILE A 77 6.74 19.30 -6.46
C ILE A 77 8.00 18.73 -7.11
N GLY A 78 9.18 19.29 -6.80
CA GLY A 78 10.45 18.77 -7.32
C GLY A 78 10.68 17.31 -6.93
N THR A 79 10.38 16.95 -5.68
CA THR A 79 10.48 15.58 -5.18
C THR A 79 9.48 14.63 -5.86
N MET A 80 8.23 15.08 -6.09
CA MET A 80 7.23 14.31 -6.83
C MET A 80 7.70 14.01 -8.27
N VAL A 81 8.09 15.05 -9.00
CA VAL A 81 8.52 14.92 -10.40
C VAL A 81 9.76 14.03 -10.52
N SER A 82 10.78 14.23 -9.67
CA SER A 82 11.98 13.39 -9.69
C SER A 82 11.69 11.94 -9.33
N GLY A 83 10.85 11.68 -8.33
CA GLY A 83 10.44 10.33 -7.95
C GLY A 83 9.71 9.61 -9.10
N ILE A 84 8.75 10.28 -9.75
CA ILE A 84 8.01 9.71 -10.89
C ILE A 84 8.94 9.53 -12.11
N ALA A 85 9.88 10.45 -12.36
CA ALA A 85 10.87 10.33 -13.43
C ALA A 85 11.76 9.09 -13.23
N ILE A 86 12.26 8.87 -12.01
CA ILE A 86 13.02 7.66 -11.66
C ILE A 86 12.18 6.42 -11.97
N MET A 87 10.92 6.38 -11.52
CA MET A 87 10.03 5.23 -11.78
C MET A 87 9.85 4.98 -13.28
N ALA A 88 9.56 6.01 -14.07
CA ALA A 88 9.39 5.89 -15.53
C ALA A 88 10.66 5.36 -16.21
N CYS A 89 11.84 5.89 -15.84
CA CYS A 89 13.11 5.40 -16.36
C CYS A 89 13.35 3.92 -16.00
N MET A 90 13.05 3.51 -14.76
CA MET A 90 13.27 2.13 -14.33
C MET A 90 12.33 1.15 -15.05
N VAL A 91 11.07 1.52 -15.25
CA VAL A 91 10.11 0.66 -15.97
C VAL A 91 10.55 0.45 -17.43
N VAL A 92 11.00 1.49 -18.10
CA VAL A 92 11.55 1.39 -19.46
C VAL A 92 12.82 0.53 -19.45
N SER A 93 13.69 0.72 -18.46
CA SER A 93 14.96 -0.03 -18.34
C SER A 93 14.76 -1.54 -18.17
N TYR A 94 13.65 -1.99 -17.56
CA TYR A 94 13.34 -3.43 -17.47
C TYR A 94 13.12 -4.06 -18.86
N ALA A 95 12.57 -3.32 -19.80
CA ALA A 95 12.39 -3.81 -21.19
C ALA A 95 13.70 -3.81 -21.99
N VAL A 96 14.57 -2.82 -21.72
CA VAL A 96 15.85 -2.65 -22.44
C VAL A 96 16.92 -3.64 -21.96
N PHE A 97 16.93 -3.93 -20.67
CA PHE A 97 17.93 -4.78 -20.03
C PHE A 97 17.32 -6.04 -19.41
N PRO A 98 16.99 -7.08 -20.19
CA PRO A 98 16.36 -8.31 -19.71
C PRO A 98 17.38 -9.24 -19.02
N ILE A 99 18.15 -8.71 -18.10
CA ILE A 99 19.20 -9.41 -17.36
C ILE A 99 18.86 -9.38 -15.87
N ILE A 100 18.69 -10.54 -15.24
CA ILE A 100 18.21 -10.67 -13.85
C ILE A 100 19.07 -9.84 -12.89
N GLY A 101 20.40 -9.91 -12.97
CA GLY A 101 21.28 -9.11 -12.11
C GLY A 101 21.11 -7.60 -12.26
N VAL A 102 20.86 -7.12 -13.49
CA VAL A 102 20.56 -5.71 -13.78
C VAL A 102 19.20 -5.33 -13.20
N ILE A 103 18.19 -6.19 -13.37
CA ILE A 103 16.84 -5.96 -12.83
C ILE A 103 16.86 -5.82 -11.31
N ILE A 104 17.68 -6.61 -10.58
CA ILE A 104 17.87 -6.46 -9.13
C ILE A 104 18.40 -5.05 -8.80
N GLY A 105 19.42 -4.58 -9.48
CA GLY A 105 19.94 -3.21 -9.30
C GLY A 105 18.90 -2.12 -9.62
N LEU A 106 18.17 -2.28 -10.73
CA LEU A 106 17.10 -1.37 -11.13
C LEU A 106 15.97 -1.33 -10.09
N ARG A 107 15.66 -2.45 -9.41
CA ARG A 107 14.64 -2.50 -8.34
C ARG A 107 15.01 -1.66 -7.13
N VAL A 108 16.30 -1.57 -6.78
CA VAL A 108 16.79 -0.65 -5.73
C VAL A 108 16.43 0.79 -6.11
N VAL A 109 16.79 1.22 -7.31
CA VAL A 109 16.55 2.59 -7.78
C VAL A 109 15.05 2.87 -7.96
N HIS A 110 14.29 1.88 -8.45
CA HIS A 110 12.84 1.99 -8.58
C HIS A 110 12.16 2.20 -7.21
N GLY A 111 12.62 1.49 -6.16
CA GLY A 111 12.15 1.67 -4.78
C GLY A 111 12.40 3.08 -4.24
N LEU A 112 13.57 3.68 -4.56
CA LEU A 112 13.84 5.10 -4.24
C LEU A 112 12.80 6.01 -4.89
N GLY A 113 12.57 5.85 -6.20
CA GLY A 113 11.57 6.63 -6.96
C GLY A 113 10.16 6.50 -6.38
N TRP A 114 9.74 5.28 -6.05
CA TRP A 114 8.44 5.00 -5.42
C TRP A 114 8.29 5.66 -4.06
N GLY A 115 9.29 5.51 -3.18
CA GLY A 115 9.30 6.10 -1.84
C GLY A 115 9.16 7.62 -1.87
N LEU A 116 9.89 8.29 -2.77
CA LEU A 116 9.83 9.74 -2.96
C LEU A 116 8.52 10.17 -3.61
N GLY A 117 8.20 9.60 -4.77
CA GLY A 117 7.06 10.02 -5.60
C GLY A 117 5.72 9.83 -4.89
N SER A 118 5.47 8.64 -4.31
CA SER A 118 4.21 8.34 -3.63
C SER A 118 4.02 9.18 -2.35
N THR A 119 5.09 9.42 -1.59
CA THR A 119 5.03 10.26 -0.39
C THR A 119 4.78 11.72 -0.76
N ALA A 120 5.49 12.25 -1.75
CA ALA A 120 5.31 13.62 -2.22
C ALA A 120 3.88 13.86 -2.74
N THR A 121 3.36 12.95 -3.59
CA THR A 121 2.00 13.04 -4.13
C THR A 121 0.94 13.05 -3.03
N SER A 122 1.08 12.18 -2.03
CA SER A 122 0.15 12.13 -0.88
C SER A 122 0.25 13.39 -0.02
N THR A 123 1.44 13.95 0.15
CA THR A 123 1.64 15.20 0.91
C THR A 123 1.01 16.38 0.19
N ILE A 124 1.20 16.50 -1.13
CA ILE A 124 0.58 17.56 -1.94
C ILE A 124 -0.95 17.43 -1.87
N ALA A 125 -1.50 16.21 -1.93
CA ALA A 125 -2.94 16.00 -1.78
C ALA A 125 -3.45 16.52 -0.43
N ALA A 126 -2.74 16.25 0.64
CA ALA A 126 -3.08 16.73 1.98
C ALA A 126 -3.05 18.26 2.09
N ASP A 127 -2.19 18.95 1.33
CA ASP A 127 -2.07 20.41 1.34
C ASP A 127 -3.18 21.11 0.56
N ILE A 128 -3.61 20.54 -0.58
CA ILE A 128 -4.61 21.18 -1.45
C ILE A 128 -6.04 20.92 -1.01
N ILE A 129 -6.28 19.87 -0.19
CA ILE A 129 -7.62 19.53 0.31
C ILE A 129 -8.02 20.51 1.43
N PRO A 130 -9.23 21.11 1.36
CA PRO A 130 -9.72 22.01 2.41
C PRO A 130 -9.77 21.31 3.77
N LYS A 131 -9.24 21.96 4.84
CA LYS A 131 -9.18 21.40 6.21
C LYS A 131 -10.54 20.89 6.72
N LYS A 132 -11.63 21.62 6.41
CA LYS A 132 -12.99 21.26 6.82
C LYS A 132 -13.50 19.95 6.22
N ARG A 133 -12.90 19.49 5.11
CA ARG A 133 -13.31 18.28 4.36
C ARG A 133 -12.13 17.33 4.12
N PHE A 134 -11.13 17.42 4.96
CA PHE A 134 -9.87 16.70 4.80
C PHE A 134 -10.08 15.17 4.69
N ALA A 135 -10.84 14.57 5.62
CA ALA A 135 -11.09 13.13 5.63
C ALA A 135 -11.83 12.65 4.37
N GLU A 136 -12.82 13.43 3.92
CA GLU A 136 -13.59 13.13 2.71
C GLU A 136 -12.71 13.22 1.45
N GLY A 137 -11.94 14.31 1.32
CA GLY A 137 -11.03 14.51 0.19
C GLY A 137 -9.93 13.45 0.12
N MET A 138 -9.31 13.10 1.25
CA MET A 138 -8.34 12.00 1.31
C MET A 138 -8.98 10.65 1.01
N GLY A 139 -10.26 10.45 1.35
CA GLY A 139 -11.03 9.27 0.97
C GLY A 139 -11.17 9.14 -0.55
N TYR A 140 -11.53 10.23 -1.25
CA TYR A 140 -11.59 10.25 -2.73
C TYR A 140 -10.19 10.04 -3.35
N PHE A 141 -9.16 10.65 -2.80
CA PHE A 141 -7.79 10.43 -3.26
C PHE A 141 -7.38 8.95 -3.12
N ALA A 142 -7.72 8.29 -2.00
CA ALA A 142 -7.44 6.89 -1.78
C ALA A 142 -8.22 5.94 -2.71
N LEU A 143 -9.34 6.38 -3.31
CA LEU A 143 -10.05 5.58 -4.33
C LEU A 143 -9.19 5.32 -5.57
N THR A 144 -8.28 6.23 -5.94
CA THR A 144 -7.37 6.02 -7.07
C THR A 144 -6.47 4.81 -6.85
N ASN A 145 -6.00 4.61 -5.60
CA ASN A 145 -5.19 3.45 -5.23
C ASN A 145 -6.02 2.16 -5.28
N ALA A 146 -7.28 2.21 -4.82
CA ALA A 146 -8.19 1.07 -4.85
C ALA A 146 -8.53 0.65 -6.28
N VAL A 147 -8.81 1.60 -7.16
CA VAL A 147 -9.06 1.34 -8.59
C VAL A 147 -7.83 0.74 -9.27
N SER A 148 -6.64 1.30 -9.02
CA SER A 148 -5.39 0.76 -9.54
C SER A 148 -5.15 -0.67 -9.05
N GLY A 149 -5.32 -0.92 -7.75
CA GLY A 149 -5.14 -2.24 -7.13
C GLY A 149 -6.14 -3.29 -7.61
N ALA A 150 -7.32 -2.86 -8.06
CA ALA A 150 -8.35 -3.74 -8.61
C ALA A 150 -8.08 -4.17 -10.07
N ILE A 151 -7.66 -3.22 -10.91
CA ILE A 151 -7.61 -3.42 -12.37
C ILE A 151 -6.20 -3.77 -12.84
N ALA A 152 -5.17 -3.07 -12.34
CA ALA A 152 -3.83 -3.19 -12.86
C ALA A 152 -3.21 -4.60 -12.73
N PRO A 153 -3.39 -5.36 -11.64
CA PRO A 153 -2.89 -6.74 -11.53
C PRO A 153 -3.49 -7.67 -12.59
N ALA A 154 -4.81 -7.59 -12.79
CA ALA A 154 -5.49 -8.43 -13.79
C ALA A 154 -5.01 -8.10 -15.21
N LEU A 155 -4.90 -6.80 -15.55
CA LEU A 155 -4.37 -6.36 -16.84
C LEU A 155 -2.91 -6.77 -17.02
N SER A 156 -2.11 -6.68 -15.96
CA SER A 156 -0.70 -7.07 -16.00
C SER A 156 -0.52 -8.54 -16.36
N ILE A 157 -1.27 -9.42 -15.69
CA ILE A 157 -1.25 -10.87 -15.96
C ILE A 157 -1.72 -11.16 -17.37
N PHE A 158 -2.84 -10.57 -17.79
CA PHE A 158 -3.36 -10.74 -19.16
C PHE A 158 -2.30 -10.38 -20.20
N LEU A 159 -1.60 -9.27 -20.02
CA LEU A 159 -0.58 -8.82 -20.96
C LEU A 159 0.69 -9.70 -20.93
N VAL A 160 1.17 -10.07 -19.75
CA VAL A 160 2.39 -10.90 -19.64
C VAL A 160 2.18 -12.29 -20.22
N GLN A 161 1.02 -12.88 -20.00
CA GLN A 161 0.71 -14.25 -20.41
C GLN A 161 0.19 -14.34 -21.86
N GLY A 162 -0.46 -13.28 -22.36
CA GLY A 162 -0.97 -13.20 -23.72
C GLY A 162 0.06 -12.65 -24.70
N PRO A 163 0.05 -11.32 -25.00
CA PRO A 163 0.95 -10.75 -26.00
C PRO A 163 2.41 -10.72 -25.57
N GLY A 164 2.70 -10.82 -24.26
CA GLY A 164 4.04 -10.94 -23.72
C GLY A 164 4.44 -9.80 -22.77
N ALA A 165 5.51 -10.05 -21.99
CA ALA A 165 6.01 -9.14 -20.96
C ALA A 165 6.38 -7.75 -21.47
N VAL A 166 6.84 -7.61 -22.71
CA VAL A 166 7.18 -6.33 -23.32
C VAL A 166 5.95 -5.42 -23.42
N TYR A 167 4.78 -5.97 -23.74
CA TYR A 167 3.53 -5.19 -23.77
C TYR A 167 3.10 -4.76 -22.36
N MET A 168 3.25 -5.61 -21.37
CA MET A 168 3.00 -5.25 -19.98
C MET A 168 3.92 -4.11 -19.52
N LEU A 169 5.21 -4.21 -19.79
CA LEU A 169 6.19 -3.17 -19.49
C LEU A 169 5.88 -1.88 -20.24
N GLY A 170 5.51 -1.97 -21.52
CA GLY A 170 5.13 -0.82 -22.37
C GLY A 170 3.89 -0.08 -21.83
N VAL A 171 2.84 -0.80 -21.45
CA VAL A 171 1.62 -0.20 -20.87
C VAL A 171 1.93 0.42 -19.49
N SER A 172 2.70 -0.26 -18.64
CA SER A 172 3.13 0.30 -17.36
C SER A 172 4.00 1.55 -17.53
N ALA A 173 4.92 1.55 -18.50
CA ALA A 173 5.72 2.72 -18.86
C ALA A 173 4.83 3.87 -19.37
N GLY A 174 3.83 3.57 -20.20
CA GLY A 174 2.86 4.56 -20.68
C GLY A 174 2.14 5.28 -19.55
N PHE A 175 1.67 4.55 -18.51
CA PHE A 175 1.03 5.14 -17.34
C PHE A 175 2.01 5.99 -16.51
N THR A 176 3.24 5.51 -16.28
CA THR A 176 4.22 6.28 -15.50
C THR A 176 4.74 7.51 -16.25
N ILE A 177 4.89 7.44 -17.60
CA ILE A 177 5.23 8.57 -18.45
C ILE A 177 4.08 9.58 -18.50
N LEU A 178 2.83 9.13 -18.59
CA LEU A 178 1.66 10.01 -18.50
C LEU A 178 1.64 10.76 -17.19
N ALA A 179 1.88 10.05 -16.05
CA ALA A 179 1.97 10.67 -14.74
C ALA A 179 3.09 11.71 -14.68
N LEU A 180 4.26 11.41 -15.26
CA LEU A 180 5.39 12.33 -15.33
C LEU A 180 5.04 13.58 -16.17
N ALA A 181 4.46 13.38 -17.35
CA ALA A 181 4.05 14.48 -18.23
C ALA A 181 3.04 15.41 -17.53
N LEU A 182 2.02 14.86 -16.88
CA LEU A 182 1.04 15.64 -16.13
C LEU A 182 1.70 16.37 -14.93
N SER A 183 2.62 15.71 -14.24
CA SER A 183 3.35 16.31 -13.09
C SER A 183 4.20 17.50 -13.53
N ILE A 184 4.89 17.41 -14.67
CA ILE A 184 5.70 18.49 -15.23
C ILE A 184 4.80 19.62 -15.76
N ALA A 185 3.74 19.29 -16.49
CA ALA A 185 2.81 20.26 -17.08
C ALA A 185 2.12 21.11 -15.99
N ASP A 186 1.76 20.51 -14.85
CA ASP A 186 1.04 21.21 -13.79
C ASP A 186 1.94 21.67 -12.63
N ALA A 187 3.27 21.43 -12.72
CA ALA A 187 4.24 21.73 -11.66
C ALA A 187 4.14 23.17 -11.15
N LYS A 188 4.18 24.15 -12.05
CA LYS A 188 4.11 25.59 -11.73
C LYS A 188 2.78 25.97 -11.05
N HIS A 189 1.69 25.31 -11.42
CA HIS A 189 0.37 25.59 -10.87
C HIS A 189 0.23 25.01 -9.46
N LEU A 190 0.64 23.77 -9.28
CA LEU A 190 0.69 23.11 -7.98
C LEU A 190 1.63 23.82 -6.99
N GLU A 191 2.79 24.32 -7.48
CA GLU A 191 3.75 25.05 -6.65
C GLU A 191 3.15 26.34 -6.09
N LYS A 192 2.42 27.13 -6.90
CA LYS A 192 1.73 28.35 -6.45
C LYS A 192 0.68 28.06 -5.38
N ARG A 193 0.06 26.90 -5.39
CA ARG A 193 -0.95 26.49 -4.40
C ARG A 193 -0.35 25.97 -3.10
N THR A 194 0.79 25.31 -3.16
CA THR A 194 1.50 24.79 -1.99
C THR A 194 2.41 25.82 -1.32
N ALA A 195 2.84 26.87 -2.03
CA ALA A 195 3.69 27.95 -1.52
C ALA A 195 3.07 28.86 -0.43
N PRO A 196 1.75 29.17 -0.41
CA PRO A 196 1.19 30.13 0.55
C PRO A 196 1.17 29.67 2.01
N ALA A 197 1.25 28.35 2.27
CA ALA A 197 1.28 27.85 3.65
C ALA A 197 2.56 28.22 4.41
N ILE A 198 3.61 28.63 3.68
CA ILE A 198 4.92 29.01 4.26
C ILE A 198 5.09 30.54 4.35
N ALA A 199 4.35 31.34 3.55
CA ALA A 199 4.62 32.75 3.31
C ALA A 199 3.75 33.77 4.09
N HIS A 200 2.72 33.37 4.81
CA HIS A 200 1.87 34.28 5.60
C HIS A 200 1.76 33.87 7.07
N PRO A 201 2.69 34.32 7.93
CA PRO A 201 2.54 34.22 9.39
C PRO A 201 1.42 35.10 9.95
N GLU A 202 0.99 36.15 9.21
CA GLU A 202 0.18 37.25 9.78
C GLU A 202 -1.36 37.16 9.50
N SER A 203 -1.86 36.24 8.70
CA SER A 203 -3.29 36.24 8.38
C SER A 203 -4.15 35.26 9.20
N LEU A 204 -3.59 34.58 10.18
CA LEU A 204 -4.32 33.73 11.12
C LEU A 204 -4.22 34.30 12.53
N ALA A 205 -5.13 35.22 12.85
CA ALA A 205 -5.51 35.53 14.23
C ALA A 205 -6.32 34.37 14.86
N GLU A 206 -5.88 33.13 14.66
CA GLU A 206 -6.13 31.99 15.54
C GLU A 206 -4.82 31.69 16.26
N PRO A 207 -4.89 31.43 17.58
CA PRO A 207 -3.67 31.13 18.34
C PRO A 207 -2.89 30.05 17.59
N PRO A 208 -1.56 30.20 17.45
CA PRO A 208 -0.75 29.24 16.71
C PRO A 208 -1.08 27.87 17.26
N ILE A 209 -1.55 26.96 16.36
CA ILE A 209 -1.61 25.54 16.72
C ILE A 209 -0.22 25.27 17.26
N PRO A 210 -0.06 24.86 18.53
CA PRO A 210 1.25 24.66 19.09
C PRO A 210 2.02 23.79 18.09
N ARG A 211 3.12 24.33 17.56
CA ARG A 211 4.11 23.49 16.84
C ARG A 211 4.26 22.29 17.73
N PRO A 212 4.24 21.04 17.19
CA PRO A 212 4.40 19.87 18.03
C PRO A 212 5.51 20.24 19.00
N SER A 213 5.16 20.42 20.28
CA SER A 213 6.09 20.82 21.33
C SER A 213 7.31 19.96 21.10
N GLN A 214 8.46 20.62 20.93
CA GLN A 214 9.76 19.92 20.86
C GLN A 214 9.69 18.79 21.87
N PRO A 215 10.04 17.55 21.48
CA PRO A 215 9.88 16.41 22.35
C PRO A 215 10.32 16.85 23.75
N GLN A 216 9.41 16.76 24.72
CA GLN A 216 9.81 17.02 26.10
C GLN A 216 11.07 16.21 26.30
N ALA A 217 12.13 16.80 26.80
CA ALA A 217 13.50 16.31 26.88
C ALA A 217 13.69 14.96 27.64
N SER A 218 12.63 14.19 27.82
CA SER A 218 12.60 12.86 28.41
C SER A 218 12.08 11.76 27.45
N ALA A 219 11.59 12.10 26.26
CA ALA A 219 11.22 11.08 25.26
C ALA A 219 12.47 10.70 24.46
N GLY A 220 12.86 9.44 24.46
CA GLY A 220 13.98 8.94 23.67
C GLY A 220 13.81 9.26 22.18
N ALA A 221 14.90 9.44 21.44
CA ALA A 221 14.88 9.77 20.01
C ALA A 221 13.92 8.87 19.19
N LEU A 222 13.68 7.65 19.62
CA LEU A 222 12.74 6.72 18.99
C LEU A 222 11.27 7.13 19.18
N ASP A 223 10.89 7.80 20.26
CA ASP A 223 9.50 8.24 20.51
C ASP A 223 9.08 9.39 19.58
N ALA A 224 10.05 10.06 18.93
CA ALA A 224 9.78 11.05 17.90
C ALA A 224 9.34 10.42 16.57
N PHE A 225 9.81 9.21 16.27
CA PHE A 225 9.57 8.51 15.00
C PHE A 225 8.53 7.41 15.08
N PHE A 226 8.30 6.82 16.26
CA PHE A 226 7.38 5.71 16.44
C PHE A 226 6.32 5.99 17.51
N GLU A 227 5.09 5.56 17.20
CA GLU A 227 3.97 5.66 18.15
C GLU A 227 3.72 4.30 18.79
N ARG A 228 3.99 4.19 20.10
CA ARG A 228 3.82 2.93 20.83
C ARG A 228 2.40 2.39 20.82
N GLN A 229 1.40 3.27 20.81
CA GLN A 229 0.00 2.85 20.80
C GLN A 229 -0.40 2.23 19.45
N ALA A 230 0.25 2.65 18.35
CA ALA A 230 0.03 2.10 17.02
C ALA A 230 0.75 0.76 16.78
N LEU A 231 1.70 0.35 17.64
CA LEU A 231 2.48 -0.86 17.41
C LEU A 231 1.64 -2.14 17.37
N LEU A 232 0.62 -2.29 18.21
CA LEU A 232 -0.23 -3.48 18.22
C LEU A 232 -0.91 -3.70 16.84
N PRO A 233 -1.70 -2.74 16.30
CA PRO A 233 -2.30 -2.92 14.99
C PRO A 233 -1.26 -2.95 13.85
N ALA A 234 -0.12 -2.26 13.99
CA ALA A 234 0.95 -2.28 13.00
C ALA A 234 1.62 -3.66 12.91
N MET A 235 1.94 -4.29 14.03
CA MET A 235 2.50 -5.66 14.08
C MET A 235 1.51 -6.70 13.54
N ALA A 236 0.22 -6.59 13.90
CA ALA A 236 -0.81 -7.47 13.35
C ALA A 236 -0.88 -7.33 11.82
N MET A 237 -0.81 -6.10 11.29
CA MET A 237 -0.80 -5.86 9.84
C MET A 237 0.47 -6.37 9.17
N LEU A 238 1.64 -6.24 9.81
CA LEU A 238 2.89 -6.83 9.31
C LEU A 238 2.71 -8.32 9.07
N LEU A 239 2.20 -9.06 10.06
CA LEU A 239 1.99 -10.50 9.94
C LEU A 239 0.99 -10.86 8.82
N VAL A 240 -0.10 -10.10 8.67
CA VAL A 240 -1.05 -10.29 7.57
C VAL A 240 -0.38 -10.01 6.22
N ASN A 241 0.48 -9.00 6.15
CA ASN A 241 1.16 -8.61 4.92
C ASN A 241 2.25 -9.59 4.46
N VAL A 242 2.79 -10.40 5.36
CA VAL A 242 3.62 -11.55 4.95
C VAL A 242 2.81 -12.47 4.02
N GLY A 243 1.55 -12.75 4.36
CA GLY A 243 0.64 -13.51 3.51
C GLY A 243 0.26 -12.79 2.22
N PHE A 244 -0.03 -11.48 2.30
CA PHE A 244 -0.36 -10.68 1.12
C PHE A 244 0.76 -10.64 0.09
N ALA A 245 2.00 -10.49 0.55
CA ALA A 245 3.18 -10.49 -0.31
C ALA A 245 3.35 -11.81 -1.08
N SER A 246 3.09 -12.95 -0.44
CA SER A 246 3.14 -14.25 -1.12
C SER A 246 2.10 -14.34 -2.24
N ILE A 247 0.89 -13.81 -2.03
CA ILE A 247 -0.15 -13.79 -3.07
C ILE A 247 0.29 -12.91 -4.24
N THR A 248 0.67 -11.66 -3.98
CA THR A 248 1.01 -10.71 -5.05
C THR A 248 2.24 -11.11 -5.86
N THR A 249 3.19 -11.80 -5.23
CA THR A 249 4.45 -12.19 -5.88
C THR A 249 4.37 -13.56 -6.55
N PHE A 250 3.70 -14.54 -5.93
CA PHE A 250 3.84 -15.95 -6.33
C PHE A 250 2.56 -16.61 -6.81
N VAL A 251 1.37 -16.03 -6.64
CA VAL A 251 0.11 -16.74 -7.00
C VAL A 251 0.04 -17.06 -8.49
N ALA A 252 0.52 -16.20 -9.36
CA ALA A 252 0.54 -16.45 -10.78
C ALA A 252 1.54 -17.57 -11.17
N LEU A 253 2.69 -17.63 -10.49
CA LEU A 253 3.68 -18.68 -10.68
C LEU A 253 3.16 -20.03 -10.15
N HIS A 254 2.49 -20.03 -9.00
CA HIS A 254 1.86 -21.21 -8.45
C HIS A 254 0.76 -21.75 -9.38
N ALA A 255 -0.12 -20.87 -9.85
CA ALA A 255 -1.19 -21.27 -10.78
C ALA A 255 -0.65 -21.83 -12.11
N ALA A 256 0.40 -21.21 -12.66
CA ALA A 256 1.07 -21.73 -13.85
C ALA A 256 1.66 -23.12 -13.60
N ALA A 257 2.26 -23.37 -12.43
CA ALA A 257 2.77 -24.68 -12.03
C ALA A 257 1.65 -25.73 -11.87
N GLN A 258 0.42 -25.30 -11.57
CA GLN A 258 -0.78 -26.16 -11.51
C GLN A 258 -1.50 -26.29 -12.87
N GLY A 259 -0.94 -25.77 -13.96
CA GLY A 259 -1.58 -25.80 -15.30
C GLY A 259 -2.73 -24.81 -15.47
N VAL A 260 -2.85 -23.78 -14.62
CA VAL A 260 -3.86 -22.73 -14.66
C VAL A 260 -3.19 -21.38 -14.93
N PRO A 261 -2.75 -21.09 -16.16
CA PRO A 261 -2.02 -19.86 -16.46
C PRO A 261 -2.90 -18.61 -16.33
N GLU A 262 -4.18 -18.67 -16.70
CA GLU A 262 -5.10 -17.53 -16.74
C GLU A 262 -5.68 -17.21 -15.35
N ILE A 263 -4.93 -16.52 -14.52
CA ILE A 263 -5.31 -16.25 -13.11
C ILE A 263 -5.88 -14.83 -12.86
N ALA A 264 -6.10 -14.03 -13.89
CA ALA A 264 -6.63 -12.66 -13.75
C ALA A 264 -7.93 -12.62 -12.93
N GLY A 265 -8.79 -13.65 -13.04
CA GLY A 265 -10.02 -13.81 -12.27
C GLY A 265 -9.80 -13.81 -10.74
N CYS A 266 -8.68 -14.34 -10.25
CA CYS A 266 -8.33 -14.32 -8.83
C CYS A 266 -8.18 -12.89 -8.29
N PHE A 267 -7.49 -12.01 -9.03
CA PHE A 267 -7.29 -10.61 -8.64
C PHE A 267 -8.58 -9.80 -8.77
N ILE A 268 -9.42 -10.09 -9.77
CA ILE A 268 -10.74 -9.48 -9.91
C ILE A 268 -11.62 -9.85 -8.71
N ALA A 269 -11.66 -11.14 -8.34
CA ALA A 269 -12.40 -11.62 -7.17
C ALA A 269 -11.90 -10.95 -5.88
N TYR A 270 -10.57 -10.86 -5.70
CA TYR A 270 -9.94 -10.13 -4.60
C TYR A 270 -10.40 -8.67 -4.53
N ALA A 271 -10.37 -7.96 -5.65
CA ALA A 271 -10.73 -6.55 -5.72
C ALA A 271 -12.22 -6.32 -5.40
N ILE A 272 -13.11 -7.11 -5.99
CA ILE A 272 -14.56 -7.02 -5.75
C ILE A 272 -14.88 -7.23 -4.27
N THR A 273 -14.34 -8.29 -3.68
CA THR A 273 -14.62 -8.61 -2.27
C THR A 273 -13.99 -7.60 -1.31
N THR A 274 -12.82 -7.03 -1.64
CA THR A 274 -12.22 -5.92 -0.88
C THR A 274 -13.14 -4.69 -0.87
N VAL A 275 -13.70 -4.30 -2.02
CA VAL A 275 -14.59 -3.14 -2.12
C VAL A 275 -15.90 -3.39 -1.36
N ILE A 276 -16.49 -4.57 -1.53
CA ILE A 276 -17.74 -4.95 -0.87
C ILE A 276 -17.56 -5.02 0.65
N SER A 277 -16.45 -5.55 1.15
CA SER A 277 -16.21 -5.72 2.59
C SER A 277 -16.11 -4.40 3.37
N ARG A 278 -15.58 -3.33 2.76
CA ARG A 278 -15.29 -2.05 3.43
C ARG A 278 -16.48 -1.44 4.18
N PRO A 279 -17.67 -1.24 3.57
CA PRO A 279 -18.79 -0.64 4.28
C PRO A 279 -19.34 -1.54 5.41
N PHE A 280 -19.24 -2.87 5.27
CA PHE A 280 -19.70 -3.80 6.31
C PHE A 280 -18.73 -3.79 7.50
N ILE A 281 -17.44 -3.79 7.24
CA ILE A 281 -16.39 -3.74 8.28
C ILE A 281 -16.45 -2.41 9.03
N GLY A 282 -16.55 -1.27 8.33
CA GLY A 282 -16.67 0.04 8.96
C GLY A 282 -17.85 0.11 9.92
N ARG A 283 -19.05 -0.29 9.47
CA ARG A 283 -20.26 -0.33 10.34
C ARG A 283 -20.11 -1.28 11.52
N THR A 284 -19.39 -2.39 11.34
CA THR A 284 -19.18 -3.36 12.43
C THR A 284 -18.20 -2.81 13.46
N ILE A 285 -17.16 -2.11 13.03
CA ILE A 285 -16.21 -1.40 13.92
C ILE A 285 -16.96 -0.37 14.76
N ASP A 286 -17.81 0.46 14.13
CA ASP A 286 -18.57 1.52 14.81
C ASP A 286 -19.53 0.96 15.87
N ARG A 287 -20.13 -0.23 15.61
CA ARG A 287 -21.13 -0.84 16.51
C ARG A 287 -20.55 -1.78 17.55
N LYS A 288 -19.54 -2.56 17.19
CA LYS A 288 -19.04 -3.70 18.02
C LYS A 288 -17.54 -3.59 18.35
N GLY A 289 -16.88 -2.49 17.92
CA GLY A 289 -15.45 -2.28 18.10
C GLY A 289 -14.58 -3.13 17.18
N TYR A 290 -13.27 -3.09 17.40
CA TYR A 290 -12.25 -3.65 16.51
C TYR A 290 -12.07 -5.17 16.60
N ARG A 291 -12.50 -5.81 17.72
CA ARG A 291 -12.17 -7.21 18.02
C ARG A 291 -12.73 -8.21 16.99
N GLY A 292 -14.02 -8.15 16.73
CA GLY A 292 -14.67 -9.04 15.75
C GLY A 292 -14.12 -8.89 14.33
N PRO A 293 -14.06 -7.66 13.79
CA PRO A 293 -13.47 -7.40 12.47
C PRO A 293 -12.02 -7.86 12.33
N SER A 294 -11.18 -7.71 13.37
CA SER A 294 -9.78 -8.15 13.34
C SER A 294 -9.67 -9.68 13.25
N ILE A 295 -10.44 -10.42 14.06
CA ILE A 295 -10.48 -11.88 14.03
C ILE A 295 -10.98 -12.37 12.68
N PHE A 296 -12.08 -11.81 12.19
CA PHE A 296 -12.65 -12.16 10.88
C PHE A 296 -11.62 -11.95 9.76
N ALA A 297 -10.98 -10.78 9.73
CA ALA A 297 -10.01 -10.42 8.71
C ALA A 297 -8.80 -11.36 8.70
N THR A 298 -8.22 -11.65 9.85
CA THR A 298 -7.03 -12.53 9.94
C THR A 298 -7.35 -13.99 9.62
N LEU A 299 -8.51 -14.50 10.03
CA LEU A 299 -8.95 -15.86 9.68
C LEU A 299 -9.27 -16.00 8.19
N CYS A 300 -9.94 -15.01 7.57
CA CYS A 300 -10.16 -15.01 6.12
C CYS A 300 -8.84 -14.93 5.34
N ALA A 301 -7.85 -14.15 5.83
CA ALA A 301 -6.53 -14.09 5.21
C ALA A 301 -5.81 -15.44 5.28
N ALA A 302 -5.86 -16.13 6.42
CA ALA A 302 -5.30 -17.48 6.56
C ALA A 302 -6.00 -18.48 5.65
N ALA A 303 -7.34 -18.47 5.63
CA ALA A 303 -8.14 -19.33 4.77
C ALA A 303 -7.85 -19.11 3.28
N SER A 304 -7.66 -17.85 2.85
CA SER A 304 -7.23 -17.50 1.50
C SER A 304 -5.96 -18.23 1.09
N LEU A 305 -4.92 -18.17 1.93
CA LEU A 305 -3.63 -18.80 1.66
C LEU A 305 -3.77 -20.34 1.58
N LEU A 306 -4.53 -20.94 2.49
CA LEU A 306 -4.77 -22.38 2.49
C LEU A 306 -5.56 -22.84 1.26
N VAL A 307 -6.58 -22.07 0.84
CA VAL A 307 -7.33 -22.36 -0.39
C VAL A 307 -6.44 -22.23 -1.62
N ILE A 308 -5.63 -21.14 -1.71
CA ILE A 308 -4.66 -20.97 -2.79
C ILE A 308 -3.67 -22.15 -2.84
N ALA A 309 -3.19 -22.62 -1.67
CA ALA A 309 -2.22 -23.71 -1.59
C ALA A 309 -2.72 -24.99 -2.28
N VAL A 310 -4.00 -25.31 -2.15
CA VAL A 310 -4.60 -26.55 -2.71
C VAL A 310 -5.33 -26.31 -4.04
N SER A 311 -5.29 -25.10 -4.58
CA SER A 311 -6.00 -24.75 -5.81
C SER A 311 -5.35 -25.39 -7.03
N THR A 312 -6.16 -26.10 -7.82
CA THR A 312 -5.79 -26.75 -9.08
C THR A 312 -6.67 -26.29 -10.25
N SER A 313 -7.57 -25.35 -10.02
CA SER A 313 -8.48 -24.82 -11.05
C SER A 313 -8.74 -23.32 -10.84
N LEU A 314 -9.09 -22.62 -11.92
CA LEU A 314 -9.37 -21.18 -11.85
C LEU A 314 -10.47 -20.81 -10.83
N PRO A 315 -11.60 -21.53 -10.71
CA PRO A 315 -12.61 -21.24 -9.69
C PRO A 315 -12.05 -21.32 -8.25
N MET A 316 -11.17 -22.28 -7.96
CA MET A 316 -10.54 -22.38 -6.63
C MET A 316 -9.60 -21.20 -6.37
N PHE A 317 -8.79 -20.79 -7.35
CA PHE A 317 -7.97 -19.58 -7.22
C PHE A 317 -8.83 -18.33 -7.05
N CYS A 318 -9.97 -18.22 -7.74
CA CYS A 318 -10.91 -17.11 -7.55
C CYS A 318 -11.52 -17.13 -6.14
N ALA A 319 -11.85 -18.29 -5.60
CA ALA A 319 -12.33 -18.43 -4.21
C ALA A 319 -11.25 -17.99 -3.20
N GLY A 320 -10.00 -18.41 -3.42
CA GLY A 320 -8.85 -17.98 -2.64
C GLY A 320 -8.66 -16.46 -2.71
N GLY A 321 -8.74 -15.87 -3.91
CA GLY A 321 -8.69 -14.43 -4.13
C GLY A 321 -9.81 -13.68 -3.41
N ALA A 322 -11.05 -14.19 -3.50
CA ALA A 322 -12.21 -13.62 -2.81
C ALA A 322 -12.02 -13.60 -1.27
N LEU A 323 -11.55 -14.72 -0.70
CA LEU A 323 -11.20 -14.79 0.73
C LEU A 323 -10.08 -13.82 1.08
N GLY A 324 -9.08 -13.68 0.21
CA GLY A 324 -7.99 -12.70 0.38
C GLY A 324 -8.50 -11.26 0.44
N GLY A 325 -9.42 -10.90 -0.45
CA GLY A 325 -10.05 -9.57 -0.46
C GLY A 325 -10.89 -9.30 0.80
N LEU A 326 -11.66 -10.30 1.25
CA LEU A 326 -12.37 -10.24 2.53
C LEU A 326 -11.42 -10.14 3.73
N GLY A 327 -10.32 -10.90 3.72
CA GLY A 327 -9.35 -10.94 4.82
C GLY A 327 -8.42 -9.74 4.82
N ILE A 328 -7.52 -9.67 3.85
CA ILE A 328 -6.44 -8.67 3.78
C ILE A 328 -6.99 -7.26 3.58
N GLY A 329 -8.01 -7.12 2.68
CA GLY A 329 -8.69 -5.84 2.47
C GLY A 329 -9.36 -5.29 3.73
N SER A 330 -9.99 -6.17 4.52
CA SER A 330 -10.59 -5.83 5.81
C SER A 330 -9.56 -5.54 6.89
N ALA A 331 -8.46 -6.32 6.94
CA ALA A 331 -7.36 -6.12 7.89
C ALA A 331 -6.74 -4.73 7.73
N MET A 332 -6.46 -4.32 6.48
CA MET A 332 -5.91 -3.01 6.17
C MET A 332 -6.76 -1.88 6.77
N GLY A 333 -8.08 -1.88 6.49
CA GLY A 333 -8.98 -0.86 7.01
C GLY A 333 -9.12 -0.89 8.53
N THR A 334 -9.23 -2.08 9.11
CA THR A 334 -9.42 -2.27 10.56
C THR A 334 -8.20 -1.84 11.37
N PHE A 335 -7.01 -2.33 11.00
CA PHE A 335 -5.79 -2.04 11.76
C PHE A 335 -5.29 -0.61 11.53
N GLN A 336 -5.49 -0.04 10.34
CA GLN A 336 -5.17 1.37 10.09
C GLN A 336 -6.08 2.30 10.90
N ALA A 337 -7.38 2.05 10.92
CA ALA A 337 -8.33 2.83 11.73
C ALA A 337 -7.99 2.72 13.21
N MET A 338 -7.67 1.50 13.70
CA MET A 338 -7.28 1.28 15.09
C MET A 338 -5.99 2.03 15.44
N ALA A 339 -4.97 2.03 14.58
CA ALA A 339 -3.70 2.72 14.81
C ALA A 339 -3.89 4.23 15.01
N VAL A 340 -4.84 4.84 14.28
CA VAL A 340 -5.11 6.28 14.36
C VAL A 340 -6.09 6.63 15.48
N ALA A 341 -7.06 5.76 15.78
CA ALA A 341 -8.07 6.00 16.81
C ALA A 341 -7.52 5.96 18.25
N THR A 342 -6.42 5.22 18.45
CA THR A 342 -5.82 5.03 19.78
C THR A 342 -4.90 6.17 20.22
N VAL A 343 -4.68 7.18 19.37
CA VAL A 343 -3.71 8.26 19.62
C VAL A 343 -4.35 9.65 19.59
N PRO A 344 -3.78 10.63 20.34
CA PRO A 344 -4.21 12.01 20.28
C PRO A 344 -4.11 12.60 18.86
N PRO A 345 -4.95 13.57 18.48
CA PRO A 345 -4.96 14.16 17.14
C PRO A 345 -3.58 14.64 16.65
N GLN A 346 -2.75 15.18 17.55
CA GLN A 346 -1.42 15.70 17.26
C GLN A 346 -0.41 14.62 16.87
N ARG A 347 -0.62 13.36 17.28
CA ARG A 347 0.27 12.22 17.01
C ARG A 347 -0.25 11.27 15.92
N ARG A 348 -1.41 11.54 15.32
CA ARG A 348 -2.00 10.70 14.27
C ARG A 348 -1.09 10.52 13.05
N GLY A 349 -0.30 11.55 12.71
CA GLY A 349 0.69 11.46 11.64
C GLY A 349 1.79 10.43 11.94
N VAL A 350 2.35 10.48 13.16
CA VAL A 350 3.39 9.52 13.61
C VAL A 350 2.82 8.09 13.68
N ALA A 351 1.58 7.94 14.18
CA ALA A 351 0.90 6.65 14.23
C ALA A 351 0.68 6.04 12.83
N THR A 352 0.27 6.88 11.87
CA THR A 352 0.11 6.47 10.47
C THR A 352 1.45 6.06 9.85
N SER A 353 2.51 6.84 10.08
CA SER A 353 3.86 6.50 9.61
C SER A 353 4.34 5.19 10.21
N THR A 354 4.17 4.98 11.52
CA THR A 354 4.49 3.73 12.20
C THR A 354 3.76 2.56 11.55
N PHE A 355 2.45 2.71 11.32
CA PHE A 355 1.64 1.67 10.68
C PHE A 355 2.16 1.29 9.29
N PHE A 356 2.47 2.27 8.44
CA PHE A 356 2.94 2.00 7.07
C PHE A 356 4.36 1.45 7.01
N VAL A 357 5.25 1.80 7.94
CA VAL A 357 6.57 1.15 8.04
C VAL A 357 6.42 -0.35 8.29
N PHE A 358 5.56 -0.74 9.24
CA PHE A 358 5.29 -2.16 9.51
C PHE A 358 4.53 -2.84 8.37
N PHE A 359 3.64 -2.13 7.69
CA PHE A 359 2.97 -2.59 6.48
C PHE A 359 3.99 -2.98 5.38
N ASP A 360 4.91 -2.07 5.06
CA ASP A 360 5.93 -2.29 4.04
C ASP A 360 6.93 -3.38 4.48
N LEU A 361 7.34 -3.42 5.76
CA LEU A 361 8.20 -4.48 6.29
C LEU A 361 7.56 -5.86 6.15
N GLY A 362 6.23 -5.97 6.39
CA GLY A 362 5.51 -7.21 6.20
C GLY A 362 5.56 -7.69 4.75
N ILE A 363 5.42 -6.78 3.77
CA ILE A 363 5.56 -7.11 2.34
C ILE A 363 6.99 -7.53 2.01
N ALA A 364 8.00 -6.80 2.49
CA ALA A 364 9.40 -7.12 2.22
C ALA A 364 9.79 -8.50 2.77
N ILE A 365 9.50 -8.74 4.05
CA ILE A 365 9.75 -10.02 4.72
C ILE A 365 8.97 -11.14 4.03
N GLY A 366 7.70 -10.90 3.73
CA GLY A 366 6.83 -11.88 3.10
C GLY A 366 7.31 -12.32 1.73
N SER A 367 7.68 -11.39 0.86
CA SER A 367 8.22 -11.72 -0.46
C SER A 367 9.53 -12.50 -0.36
N PHE A 368 10.42 -12.10 0.54
CA PHE A 368 11.72 -12.75 0.73
C PHE A 368 11.57 -14.15 1.31
N VAL A 369 10.84 -14.30 2.42
CA VAL A 369 10.64 -15.58 3.10
C VAL A 369 9.87 -16.55 2.21
N SER A 370 8.84 -16.07 1.49
CA SER A 370 8.09 -16.90 0.53
C SER A 370 8.99 -17.39 -0.60
N GLY A 371 9.92 -16.57 -1.09
CA GLY A 371 10.88 -16.95 -2.11
C GLY A 371 11.81 -18.09 -1.64
N ILE A 372 12.34 -17.98 -0.41
CA ILE A 372 13.17 -19.04 0.20
C ILE A 372 12.36 -20.35 0.30
N ILE A 373 11.18 -20.30 0.87
CA ILE A 373 10.36 -21.49 1.11
C ILE A 373 9.91 -22.10 -0.22
N ALA A 374 9.44 -21.28 -1.17
CA ALA A 374 9.02 -21.77 -2.50
C ALA A 374 10.16 -22.45 -3.25
N ASN A 375 11.36 -21.92 -3.15
CA ASN A 375 12.55 -22.52 -3.78
C ASN A 375 12.94 -23.87 -3.15
N ALA A 376 12.77 -24.00 -1.83
CA ALA A 376 13.15 -25.19 -1.08
C ALA A 376 12.11 -26.34 -1.18
N VAL A 377 10.82 -26.01 -1.06
CA VAL A 377 9.74 -27.02 -0.88
C VAL A 377 8.55 -26.82 -1.84
N GLY A 378 8.65 -25.88 -2.77
CA GLY A 378 7.60 -25.60 -3.76
C GLY A 378 6.48 -24.68 -3.25
N TYR A 379 5.63 -24.21 -4.18
CA TYR A 379 4.61 -23.17 -3.91
C TYR A 379 3.51 -23.66 -2.99
N THR A 380 3.03 -24.91 -3.12
CA THR A 380 1.96 -25.46 -2.27
C THR A 380 2.35 -25.43 -0.81
N ALA A 381 3.52 -25.98 -0.47
CA ALA A 381 4.03 -25.99 0.91
C ALA A 381 4.33 -24.56 1.40
N MET A 382 4.84 -23.71 0.53
CA MET A 382 5.05 -22.29 0.84
C MET A 382 3.76 -21.62 1.34
N TYR A 383 2.63 -21.75 0.61
CA TYR A 383 1.37 -21.15 1.02
C TYR A 383 0.83 -21.72 2.32
N GLN A 384 0.99 -23.05 2.55
CA GLN A 384 0.61 -23.69 3.81
C GLN A 384 1.40 -23.13 5.00
N ILE A 385 2.71 -22.99 4.85
CA ILE A 385 3.60 -22.44 5.90
C ILE A 385 3.30 -20.95 6.14
N ILE A 386 3.14 -20.16 5.08
CA ILE A 386 2.88 -18.72 5.18
C ILE A 386 1.50 -18.45 5.80
N ALA A 387 0.53 -19.35 5.69
CA ALA A 387 -0.78 -19.21 6.35
C ALA A 387 -0.68 -19.12 7.89
N ILE A 388 0.44 -19.55 8.47
CA ILE A 388 0.71 -19.43 9.91
C ILE A 388 0.77 -17.94 10.35
N PHE A 389 1.24 -17.02 9.50
CA PHE A 389 1.44 -15.63 9.88
C PHE A 389 0.12 -14.89 10.15
N PRO A 390 -0.93 -14.95 9.31
CA PRO A 390 -2.23 -14.39 9.67
C PRO A 390 -2.87 -15.04 10.89
N ILE A 391 -2.61 -16.35 11.14
CA ILE A 391 -3.05 -17.03 12.36
C ILE A 391 -2.32 -16.46 13.58
N LEU A 392 -1.00 -16.28 13.48
CA LEU A 392 -0.21 -15.62 14.52
C LEU A 392 -0.69 -14.18 14.75
N ALA A 393 -1.08 -13.45 13.70
CA ALA A 393 -1.67 -12.11 13.85
C ALA A 393 -2.97 -12.16 14.67
N CYS A 394 -3.82 -13.16 14.43
CA CYS A 394 -5.05 -13.38 15.19
C CYS A 394 -4.73 -13.64 16.69
N VAL A 395 -3.83 -14.58 16.96
CA VAL A 395 -3.42 -14.94 18.34
C VAL A 395 -2.77 -13.75 19.03
N PHE A 396 -1.82 -13.08 18.36
CA PHE A 396 -1.15 -11.90 18.90
C PHE A 396 -2.16 -10.81 19.25
N PHE A 397 -3.12 -10.54 18.38
CA PHE A 397 -4.17 -9.57 18.63
C PHE A 397 -5.08 -9.97 19.79
N LEU A 398 -5.44 -11.26 19.94
CA LEU A 398 -6.27 -11.75 21.04
C LEU A 398 -5.56 -11.69 22.39
N VAL A 399 -4.27 -11.95 22.42
CA VAL A 399 -3.46 -11.97 23.66
C VAL A 399 -3.11 -10.54 24.09
N ALA A 400 -2.49 -9.77 23.19
CA ALA A 400 -2.03 -8.41 23.49
C ALA A 400 -3.16 -7.36 23.49
N GLY A 401 -4.28 -7.65 22.84
CA GLY A 401 -5.42 -6.74 22.71
C GLY A 401 -6.38 -6.74 23.89
N LYS A 402 -6.30 -7.74 24.81
CA LYS A 402 -7.25 -7.85 25.93
C LYS A 402 -7.30 -6.61 26.82
N GLU A 403 -6.16 -6.03 27.15
CA GLU A 403 -6.07 -4.87 28.04
C GLU A 403 -6.43 -3.54 27.35
N ARG A 404 -6.14 -3.42 26.08
CA ARG A 404 -6.36 -2.16 25.32
C ARG A 404 -7.77 -2.04 24.73
N LEU A 405 -8.43 -3.13 24.42
CA LEU A 405 -9.80 -3.14 23.88
C LEU A 405 -10.86 -2.82 24.93
N ALA A 406 -10.57 -2.98 26.22
CA ALA A 406 -11.43 -2.53 27.30
C ALA A 406 -11.50 -1.00 27.40
N ALA A 407 -10.42 -0.30 27.03
CA ALA A 407 -10.32 1.15 27.08
C ALA A 407 -10.94 1.89 25.87
N THR A 408 -11.28 1.18 24.78
CA THR A 408 -11.81 1.76 23.54
C THR A 408 -13.28 1.46 23.30
N ARG A 409 -14.08 1.15 24.34
CA ARG A 409 -15.55 1.12 24.20
C ARG A 409 -16.05 2.57 24.08
N PRO A 410 -16.67 2.97 22.96
CA PRO A 410 -17.41 4.23 22.93
C PRO A 410 -18.61 4.08 23.87
N ASN A 411 -18.73 4.99 24.83
CA ASN A 411 -19.90 5.15 25.72
C ASN A 411 -20.22 4.00 26.69
N ALA A 412 -19.36 3.81 27.70
CA ALA A 412 -19.77 3.12 28.93
C ALA A 412 -20.12 4.10 30.10
N GLU A 413 -20.24 5.41 29.81
CA GLU A 413 -20.53 6.43 30.84
C GLU A 413 -21.75 7.31 30.52
N LEU A 414 -22.72 6.82 29.75
CA LEU A 414 -24.02 7.48 29.57
C LEU A 414 -25.17 6.46 29.64
N GLU A 415 -25.27 5.70 30.75
CA GLU A 415 -26.52 5.14 31.28
C GLU A 415 -26.58 5.34 32.79
#